data_b21a9bd8f12741ce86c24ee7116462a5
#
_entry.id   b21a9bd8f12741ce86c24ee7116462a5
#
_cell.length_a   1.000
_cell.length_b   1.000
_cell.length_c   1.000
_cell.angle_alpha   90.00
_cell.angle_beta   90.00
_cell.angle_gamma   90.00
#
_symmetry.space_group_name_H-M   'P 1'
#
loop_
_entity.id
_entity.type
_entity.pdbx_description
1 polymer ?
#
loop_
_entity_poly.entity_id
_entity_poly.type
_entity_poly.pdbx_seq_one_letter_code
_entity_poly.pdbx_strand_id
1 'polypeptide(L)'
;MSQTNGPNLLGQISQQELHHLITVSTGFIDAYIVECHGKHPMLIPQNIVLSALDNATQVKTVEWHESQLPVYAVNDPEKKMGVALVIEGDEMEQRFALMCNEMPKTLRLRI
;
A
#
# COMPACT_ATOMS: atom_id res chain seq x y z
N MET A 1 26.25 -9.31 -9.23
CA MET A 1 25.76 -9.56 -9.00
C MET A 1 25.59 -9.87 -8.79
N SER A 2 25.72 -9.40 -9.03
CA SER A 2 25.28 -9.53 -8.64
C SER A 2 24.87 -9.41 -8.64
N GLN A 3 24.45 -9.16 -9.02
CA GLN A 3 23.85 -8.98 -8.87
C GLN A 3 23.46 -9.27 -9.10
N THR A 4 23.26 -9.28 -9.39
CA THR A 4 22.69 -9.46 -9.45
C THR A 4 22.28 -9.88 -9.81
N ASN A 5 22.04 -10.16 -10.36
CA ASN A 5 21.41 -10.43 -10.56
C ASN A 5 20.71 -10.62 -10.76
N GLY A 6 20.01 -10.58 -11.08
CA GLY A 6 19.28 -10.73 -11.19
C GLY A 6 18.30 -10.58 -11.50
N PRO A 7 17.29 -10.48 -12.05
CA PRO A 7 16.26 -10.15 -11.90
C PRO A 7 15.21 -10.62 -11.92
N ASN A 8 14.53 -10.77 -11.65
CA ASN A 8 13.73 -10.86 -11.37
C ASN A 8 12.84 -10.93 -11.13
N LEU A 9 11.92 -11.03 -10.95
CA LEU A 9 11.47 -10.85 -10.33
C LEU A 9 10.33 -10.89 -10.06
N LEU A 10 8.99 -11.23 -9.71
CA LEU A 10 8.40 -10.99 -9.41
C LEU A 10 7.85 -10.99 -10.05
N GLY A 11 7.36 -11.41 -10.23
CA GLY A 11 7.62 -11.51 -10.22
C GLY A 11 8.57 -11.22 -10.24
N GLN A 12 8.70 -11.14 -10.52
CA GLN A 12 9.68 -10.86 -10.27
C GLN A 12 9.86 -9.67 -10.08
N ILE A 13 8.80 -8.92 -10.03
CA ILE A 13 9.28 -7.97 -9.64
C ILE A 13 10.03 -8.44 -9.21
N SER A 14 10.33 -8.07 -9.74
CA SER A 14 11.17 -8.93 -9.51
C SER A 14 11.68 -8.92 -8.18
N GLN A 15 11.98 -10.06 -7.68
CA GLN A 15 12.64 -10.16 -6.43
C GLN A 15 13.89 -9.36 -6.39
N GLN A 16 14.52 -9.17 -7.53
CA GLN A 16 15.72 -8.37 -7.54
C GLN A 16 15.46 -6.91 -7.32
N GLU A 17 14.37 -6.41 -7.83
CA GLU A 17 14.04 -5.02 -7.59
C GLU A 17 13.67 -4.79 -6.15
N LEU A 18 12.94 -5.72 -5.56
CA LEU A 18 12.61 -5.60 -4.16
C LEU A 18 13.86 -5.70 -3.30
N HIS A 19 14.72 -6.63 -3.62
CA HIS A 19 15.96 -6.80 -2.89
C HIS A 19 16.83 -5.56 -2.99
N HIS A 20 16.88 -4.96 -4.17
CA HIS A 20 17.65 -3.74 -4.37
C HIS A 20 17.11 -2.60 -3.50
N LEU A 21 15.80 -2.43 -3.46
CA LEU A 21 15.20 -1.40 -2.62
C LEU A 21 15.55 -1.63 -1.16
N ILE A 22 15.48 -2.87 -0.73
CA ILE A 22 15.79 -3.19 0.65
C ILE A 22 17.24 -2.89 0.96
N THR A 23 18.11 -3.27 0.07
CA THR A 23 19.54 -3.06 0.28
C THR A 23 19.86 -1.58 0.38
N VAL A 24 19.27 -0.79 -0.51
CA VAL A 24 19.50 0.64 -0.52
C VAL A 24 19.00 1.27 0.77
N SER A 25 17.97 0.71 1.38
CA SER A 25 17.41 1.29 2.60
C SER A 25 18.03 0.69 3.86
N THR A 26 19.29 0.29 3.79
CA THR A 26 20.10 -0.11 4.95
C THR A 26 19.63 -1.37 5.64
N GLY A 27 18.99 -2.26 4.89
CA GLY A 27 18.58 -3.54 5.45
C GLY A 27 17.21 -3.56 6.09
N PHE A 28 16.44 -2.48 5.96
CA PHE A 28 15.08 -2.40 6.52
C PHE A 28 14.12 -1.92 5.46
N ILE A 29 12.86 -2.28 5.64
CA ILE A 29 11.79 -1.71 4.84
C ILE A 29 10.69 -1.28 5.83
N ASP A 30 10.20 -0.08 5.64
CA ASP A 30 9.11 0.43 6.45
C ASP A 30 7.80 0.10 5.77
N ALA A 31 6.86 -0.42 6.54
CA ALA A 31 5.57 -0.87 6.03
C ALA A 31 4.46 -0.43 6.95
N TYR A 32 3.24 -0.48 6.44
CA TYR A 32 2.03 -0.33 7.22
C TYR A 32 1.41 -1.71 7.41
N ILE A 33 0.86 -1.94 8.61
CA ILE A 33 0.02 -3.10 8.88
C ILE A 33 -1.41 -2.62 8.77
N VAL A 34 -2.14 -3.12 7.78
CA VAL A 34 -3.51 -2.72 7.53
C VAL A 34 -4.43 -3.82 8.02
N GLU A 35 -5.26 -3.50 9.02
CA GLU A 35 -6.25 -4.45 9.52
C GLU A 35 -7.35 -4.60 8.49
N CYS A 36 -7.69 -5.83 8.17
CA CYS A 36 -8.72 -6.12 7.18
C CYS A 36 -9.86 -6.83 7.87
N HIS A 37 -11.09 -6.32 7.71
CA HIS A 37 -12.25 -6.89 8.36
C HIS A 37 -12.47 -8.32 7.90
N GLY A 38 -12.51 -9.23 8.85
CA GLY A 38 -12.77 -10.64 8.55
C GLY A 38 -11.66 -11.37 7.84
N LYS A 39 -10.49 -10.77 7.72
CA LYS A 39 -9.36 -11.37 7.01
C LYS A 39 -8.07 -11.09 7.74
N HIS A 40 -7.02 -11.73 7.29
CA HIS A 40 -5.70 -11.47 7.83
C HIS A 40 -5.26 -10.05 7.47
N PRO A 41 -4.49 -9.41 8.35
CA PRO A 41 -3.96 -8.09 8.01
C PRO A 41 -3.00 -8.20 6.83
N MET A 42 -2.85 -7.08 6.13
CA MET A 42 -1.91 -7.02 5.01
C MET A 42 -0.81 -6.03 5.31
N LEU A 43 0.34 -6.25 4.70
CA LEU A 43 1.49 -5.36 4.82
C LEU A 43 1.62 -4.59 3.53
N ILE A 44 1.80 -3.27 3.66
CA ILE A 44 1.96 -2.40 2.50
C ILE A 44 3.22 -1.57 2.71
N PRO A 45 4.16 -1.60 1.76
CA PRO A 45 5.35 -0.75 1.87
C PRO A 45 4.93 0.72 1.93
N GLN A 46 5.58 1.48 2.80
CA GLN A 46 5.18 2.87 2.97
C GLN A 46 5.47 3.70 1.72
N ASN A 47 6.45 3.30 0.95
CA ASN A 47 6.85 4.11 -0.20
C ASN A 47 5.85 4.08 -1.36
N ILE A 48 4.87 3.18 -1.33
CA ILE A 48 3.82 3.20 -2.36
C ILE A 48 2.55 3.89 -1.88
N VAL A 49 2.54 4.39 -0.65
CA VAL A 49 1.39 5.12 -0.14
C VAL A 49 1.64 6.60 -0.37
N LEU A 50 0.83 7.20 -1.23
CA LEU A 50 1.02 8.57 -1.65
C LEU A 50 0.35 9.56 -0.70
N SER A 51 -0.72 9.13 -0.04
CA SER A 51 -1.48 10.02 0.81
C SER A 51 -2.42 9.22 1.70
N ALA A 52 -2.88 9.84 2.78
CA ALA A 52 -3.87 9.23 3.67
C ALA A 52 -4.92 10.29 3.95
N LEU A 53 -6.17 9.97 3.69
CA LEU A 53 -7.26 10.93 3.73
C LEU A 53 -8.37 10.40 4.64
N ASP A 54 -8.84 11.24 5.56
CA ASP A 54 -10.07 10.92 6.29
C ASP A 54 -11.22 11.00 5.31
N ASN A 55 -12.07 9.99 5.31
CA ASN A 55 -13.13 9.92 4.32
C ASN A 55 -14.24 9.01 4.79
N ALA A 56 -15.44 9.26 4.27
CA ALA A 56 -16.53 8.33 4.47
C ALA A 56 -16.17 7.00 3.83
N THR A 57 -16.57 5.90 4.48
CA THR A 57 -16.14 4.57 4.03
C THR A 57 -17.04 4.00 2.95
N GLN A 58 -18.30 4.43 2.91
CA GLN A 58 -19.27 3.82 1.99
C GLN A 58 -19.35 4.62 0.70
N VAL A 59 -18.23 4.65 -0.01
CA VAL A 59 -18.12 5.38 -1.27
C VAL A 59 -17.46 4.46 -2.29
N LYS A 60 -17.75 4.71 -3.55
CA LYS A 60 -17.15 3.91 -4.62
C LYS A 60 -15.87 4.52 -5.14
N THR A 61 -15.70 5.81 -4.97
CA THR A 61 -14.50 6.51 -5.42
C THR A 61 -14.11 7.55 -4.39
N VAL A 62 -12.84 7.94 -4.44
CA VAL A 62 -12.30 9.00 -3.61
C VAL A 62 -11.61 9.97 -4.54
N GLU A 63 -11.87 11.26 -4.34
CA GLU A 63 -11.22 12.28 -5.16
C GLU A 63 -9.85 12.60 -4.58
N TRP A 64 -8.86 12.62 -5.46
CA TRP A 64 -7.49 12.94 -5.07
C TRP A 64 -6.82 13.62 -6.26
N HIS A 65 -6.40 14.88 -6.06
CA HIS A 65 -5.72 15.67 -7.11
C HIS A 65 -6.52 15.65 -8.41
N GLU A 66 -7.82 15.94 -8.30
CA GLU A 66 -8.72 16.04 -9.45
C GLU A 66 -8.94 14.73 -10.19
N SER A 67 -8.54 13.61 -9.58
CA SER A 67 -8.82 12.29 -10.12
C SER A 67 -9.80 11.57 -9.22
N GLN A 68 -10.61 10.70 -9.81
CA GLN A 68 -11.51 9.84 -9.05
C GLN A 68 -10.89 8.46 -8.98
N LEU A 69 -10.51 8.04 -7.78
CA LEU A 69 -9.83 6.77 -7.59
C LEU A 69 -10.82 5.71 -7.14
N PRO A 70 -10.75 4.49 -7.70
CA PRO A 70 -11.62 3.42 -7.22
C PRO A 70 -11.24 3.05 -5.79
N VAL A 71 -12.22 2.60 -5.03
CA VAL A 71 -12.03 2.26 -3.63
C VAL A 71 -12.08 0.75 -3.45
N TYR A 72 -11.06 0.21 -2.78
CA TYR A 72 -11.07 -1.16 -2.28
C TYR A 72 -11.21 -1.07 -0.77
N ALA A 73 -12.32 -1.59 -0.26
CA ALA A 73 -12.65 -1.44 1.15
C ALA A 73 -12.21 -2.67 1.94
N VAL A 74 -11.37 -2.45 2.95
CA VAL A 74 -11.01 -3.51 3.89
C VAL A 74 -11.45 -3.14 5.30
N ASN A 75 -12.21 -2.07 5.42
CA ASN A 75 -12.70 -1.59 6.71
C ASN A 75 -13.91 -2.40 7.18
N ASP A 76 -14.22 -2.28 8.46
CA ASP A 76 -15.45 -2.80 9.02
C ASP A 76 -16.62 -2.12 8.30
N PRO A 77 -17.55 -2.89 7.69
CA PRO A 77 -18.64 -2.27 6.93
C PRO A 77 -19.54 -1.39 7.77
N GLU A 78 -19.54 -1.56 9.08
CA GLU A 78 -20.38 -0.72 9.95
C GLU A 78 -19.69 0.55 10.39
N LYS A 79 -18.40 0.69 10.15
CA LYS A 79 -17.69 1.90 10.50
C LYS A 79 -17.84 2.90 9.36
N LYS A 80 -18.44 4.05 9.65
CA LYS A 80 -18.84 4.98 8.58
C LYS A 80 -17.77 5.96 8.18
N MET A 81 -16.78 6.16 9.03
CA MET A 81 -15.63 7.02 8.70
C MET A 81 -14.38 6.21 8.85
N GLY A 82 -13.45 6.42 7.95
CA GLY A 82 -12.19 5.71 7.97
C GLY A 82 -11.10 6.52 7.31
N VAL A 83 -10.05 5.84 6.91
CA VAL A 83 -8.89 6.45 6.26
C VAL A 83 -8.69 5.78 4.91
N ALA A 84 -8.65 6.60 3.87
CA ALA A 84 -8.38 6.12 2.51
C ALA A 84 -6.90 6.32 2.23
N LEU A 85 -6.19 5.24 1.99
CA LEU A 85 -4.79 5.30 1.61
C LEU A 85 -4.72 5.33 0.09
N VAL A 86 -4.09 6.35 -0.45
CA VAL A 86 -3.90 6.46 -1.89
C VAL A 86 -2.67 5.64 -2.25
N ILE A 87 -2.86 4.61 -3.05
CA ILE A 87 -1.81 3.65 -3.36
C ILE A 87 -1.35 3.87 -4.79
N GLU A 88 -0.05 3.89 -4.96
CA GLU A 88 0.57 4.03 -6.27
C GLU A 88 0.40 2.76 -7.08
N GLY A 89 0.09 2.91 -8.37
CA GLY A 89 0.11 1.79 -9.30
C GLY A 89 1.30 1.90 -10.24
N ASP A 90 1.40 0.95 -11.15
CA ASP A 90 2.47 1.02 -12.15
C ASP A 90 2.28 2.24 -13.04
N GLU A 91 1.03 2.63 -13.26
CA GLU A 91 0.71 3.81 -14.05
C GLU A 91 -0.32 4.61 -13.28
N MET A 92 -0.47 5.87 -13.65
CA MET A 92 -1.37 6.75 -12.92
C MET A 92 -2.81 6.24 -12.91
N GLU A 93 -3.24 5.61 -14.01
CA GLU A 93 -4.60 5.09 -14.04
C GLU A 93 -4.79 3.86 -13.19
N GLN A 94 -3.74 3.32 -12.62
CA GLN A 94 -3.83 2.15 -11.74
C GLN A 94 -3.83 2.52 -10.27
N ARG A 95 -3.79 3.80 -9.97
CA ARG A 95 -3.88 4.24 -8.58
C ARG A 95 -5.26 3.90 -8.03
N PHE A 96 -5.30 3.61 -6.75
CA PHE A 96 -6.57 3.32 -6.10
C PHE A 96 -6.49 3.75 -4.64
N ALA A 97 -7.64 3.77 -3.99
CA ALA A 97 -7.75 4.10 -2.58
C ALA A 97 -8.10 2.85 -1.81
N LEU A 98 -7.29 2.53 -0.80
CA LEU A 98 -7.57 1.42 0.10
C LEU A 98 -8.26 1.99 1.33
N MET A 99 -9.51 1.63 1.54
CA MET A 99 -10.28 2.18 2.64
C MET A 99 -10.07 1.34 3.88
N CYS A 100 -9.54 1.96 4.93
CA CYS A 100 -9.18 1.31 6.17
C CYS A 100 -10.01 1.85 7.31
N ASN A 101 -10.08 1.12 8.42
CA ASN A 101 -10.78 1.58 9.60
C ASN A 101 -10.18 2.85 10.18
N GLU A 102 -8.86 2.94 10.15
CA GLU A 102 -8.14 4.05 10.74
C GLU A 102 -6.75 4.05 10.15
N MET A 103 -5.96 5.05 10.50
CA MET A 103 -4.59 5.11 10.01
C MET A 103 -3.85 3.87 10.46
N PRO A 104 -3.23 3.12 9.53
CA PRO A 104 -2.57 1.87 9.91
C PRO A 104 -1.34 2.11 10.77
N LYS A 105 -0.98 1.09 11.51
CA LYS A 105 0.24 1.12 12.30
C LYS A 105 1.44 0.89 11.41
N THR A 106 2.57 1.42 11.85
CA THR A 106 3.81 1.25 11.10
C THR A 106 4.59 0.06 11.64
N LEU A 107 5.40 -0.51 10.78
CA LEU A 107 6.23 -1.65 11.12
C LEU A 107 7.51 -1.55 10.31
N ARG A 108 8.64 -1.75 10.98
CA ARG A 108 9.93 -1.81 10.27
C ARG A 108 10.33 -3.27 10.18
N LEU A 109 10.49 -3.73 8.96
CA LEU A 109 10.87 -5.11 8.68
C LEU A 109 12.35 -5.17 8.44
N ARG A 110 13.00 -6.16 9.07
CA ARG A 110 14.40 -6.41 8.84
C ARG A 110 14.54 -7.43 7.73
N ILE A 111 15.52 -7.20 6.90
CA ILE A 111 15.73 -8.10 5.78
C ILE A 111 16.51 -9.31 6.19
#